data_523d3ab756768364c31b9b01c010467e
#
_entry.id   523d3ab756768364c31b9b01c010467e
#
_cell.length_a   1.000
_cell.length_b   1.000
_cell.length_c   1.000
_cell.angle_alpha   90.00
_cell.angle_beta   90.00
_cell.angle_gamma   90.00
#
_symmetry.space_group_name_H-M   'P 1'
#
loop_
_entity.id
_entity.type
_entity.pdbx_description
1 polymer ?
#
loop_
_entity_poly.entity_id
_entity_poly.type
_entity_poly.pdbx_seq_one_letter_code
_entity_poly.pdbx_strand_id
1 'polypeptide(L)'
;MVSPVFVFVGKRSKYVLLQRYKSVVLYHTEPMLRRKTVREYINEALEKYIEKGTYPWHMPGHKRQPLEDLENFWNGVYAHDFTEAKDLDDMHEPEMFIADSLAEMKKVYGTFATYMLVNGSTSGLMTAIHATCRRGDIILAARNCHKAVYNAICMLELEPEYIVPDYVDMKWRCGVNQAMSDKMTDACGKGDYEVPERTDILGDISPGKLECAINTMIADGRKPSAVIITSPTYEGVISDIRTIAEIAHRYGIYLIVDEAQGAHLNFMEGHETAMKQGADLVIESLHKTMPALTQTSLLHVMNPKLDERVRRYLQIFQTSSPSYIFMQSMEKAVAFGVNNKAEFVEYGRRLETFAGKCDSLRNIRLFRSCDACKVFDHDEGRLVFVVRPGTVDRSGQIFTGVMLADILADRYGLIVEMASVSYVICISSVVDSADSYDILFKAIEEIDGGLKYRLIMDGSSAMDIISERKSAMVPGKAWDEPSEQVSLDRSMGRISGAFVYAYPPGIPVLAPGEIVDELVVCGIETMLRNGLNVSGADDGCIAVLCED
;
A
#
# COMPACT_ATOMS: atom_id res chain seq x y z
N MET A 1 11.28 -58.41 -10.24
CA MET A 1 12.50 -58.00 -9.56
C MET A 1 13.52 -57.64 -10.62
N VAL A 2 13.71 -56.41 -10.88
CA VAL A 2 14.80 -55.90 -11.74
C VAL A 2 15.47 -54.80 -10.94
N SER A 3 16.74 -55.06 -10.57
CA SER A 3 17.56 -54.12 -9.80
C SER A 3 17.89 -52.86 -10.65
N PRO A 4 17.90 -51.66 -10.07
CA PRO A 4 18.32 -50.49 -10.78
C PRO A 4 19.83 -50.46 -10.96
N VAL A 5 20.29 -50.29 -12.19
CA VAL A 5 21.69 -50.03 -12.51
C VAL A 5 21.94 -48.56 -12.34
N PHE A 6 22.78 -48.18 -11.39
CA PHE A 6 23.28 -46.82 -11.23
C PHE A 6 24.53 -46.65 -12.11
N VAL A 7 24.45 -45.75 -13.07
CA VAL A 7 25.64 -45.26 -13.79
C VAL A 7 25.99 -43.90 -13.23
N PHE A 8 27.14 -43.80 -12.54
CA PHE A 8 27.71 -42.54 -12.10
C PHE A 8 28.47 -41.91 -13.26
N VAL A 9 28.05 -40.73 -13.71
CA VAL A 9 28.87 -39.86 -14.55
C VAL A 9 28.86 -38.46 -13.96
N GLY A 10 29.99 -38.03 -13.43
CA GLY A 10 30.48 -36.67 -13.27
C GLY A 10 29.64 -35.65 -12.47
N LYS A 11 30.31 -35.03 -11.52
CA LYS A 11 29.82 -33.96 -10.63
C LYS A 11 28.88 -32.94 -11.30
N ARG A 12 27.65 -32.79 -10.75
CA ARG A 12 26.59 -31.82 -10.99
C ARG A 12 25.49 -32.24 -11.99
N SER A 13 24.62 -33.13 -11.54
CA SER A 13 23.25 -33.22 -12.05
C SER A 13 22.37 -33.80 -10.94
N LYS A 14 21.35 -33.06 -10.52
CA LYS A 14 20.27 -33.56 -9.65
C LYS A 14 19.18 -34.14 -10.56
N TYR A 15 18.85 -35.41 -10.37
CA TYR A 15 17.75 -36.09 -11.01
C TYR A 15 16.53 -36.03 -10.08
N VAL A 16 15.36 -35.66 -10.61
CA VAL A 16 14.07 -35.82 -9.96
C VAL A 16 13.30 -36.92 -10.69
N LEU A 17 12.90 -37.97 -9.99
CA LEU A 17 12.10 -39.06 -10.50
C LEU A 17 10.63 -38.77 -10.24
N LEU A 18 9.86 -38.54 -11.29
CA LEU A 18 8.40 -38.50 -11.25
C LEU A 18 7.82 -39.87 -11.59
N GLN A 19 7.31 -40.58 -10.59
CA GLN A 19 6.54 -41.82 -10.77
C GLN A 19 5.05 -41.52 -10.69
N ARG A 20 4.36 -41.44 -11.84
CA ARG A 20 2.92 -41.79 -11.97
C ARG A 20 2.31 -41.59 -13.36
N TYR A 21 2.99 -41.91 -14.45
CA TYR A 21 2.30 -42.16 -15.73
C TYR A 21 3.00 -43.26 -16.51
N LYS A 22 2.27 -44.10 -17.24
CA LYS A 22 2.75 -45.26 -17.98
C LYS A 22 3.60 -44.96 -19.22
N SER A 23 4.24 -43.81 -19.26
CA SER A 23 5.27 -43.50 -20.27
C SER A 23 6.35 -42.64 -19.59
N VAL A 24 7.54 -43.22 -19.46
CA VAL A 24 8.73 -42.50 -19.01
C VAL A 24 9.21 -41.64 -20.17
N VAL A 25 8.93 -40.35 -20.13
CA VAL A 25 9.59 -39.40 -21.01
C VAL A 25 10.91 -39.01 -20.34
N LEU A 26 12.01 -39.57 -20.82
CA LEU A 26 13.35 -39.17 -20.41
C LEU A 26 13.67 -37.81 -21.06
N TYR A 27 13.55 -36.72 -20.31
CA TYR A 27 14.15 -35.46 -20.71
C TYR A 27 15.64 -35.55 -20.43
N HIS A 28 16.44 -35.73 -21.49
CA HIS A 28 17.87 -35.46 -21.43
C HIS A 28 18.04 -33.94 -21.30
N THR A 29 18.34 -33.48 -20.10
CA THR A 29 18.90 -32.16 -19.91
C THR A 29 20.43 -32.24 -19.99
N GLU A 30 20.97 -32.41 -21.19
CA GLU A 30 22.31 -31.88 -21.41
C GLU A 30 22.22 -30.35 -21.29
N PRO A 31 23.13 -29.68 -20.58
CA PRO A 31 23.22 -28.24 -20.67
C PRO A 31 23.65 -27.93 -22.09
N MET A 32 22.68 -27.67 -22.97
CA MET A 32 22.97 -27.02 -24.23
C MET A 32 23.63 -25.69 -23.87
N LEU A 33 24.94 -25.61 -24.03
CA LEU A 33 25.68 -24.36 -24.23
C LEU A 33 25.18 -23.73 -25.55
N ARG A 34 23.88 -23.37 -25.60
CA ARG A 34 23.38 -22.45 -26.60
C ARG A 34 24.08 -21.14 -26.28
N ARG A 35 24.90 -20.66 -27.21
CA ARG A 35 25.27 -19.25 -27.26
C ARG A 35 23.94 -18.50 -27.11
N LYS A 36 23.70 -17.82 -25.94
CA LYS A 36 22.52 -16.99 -25.73
C LYS A 36 22.54 -15.93 -26.85
N THR A 37 21.69 -16.09 -27.86
CA THR A 37 21.54 -15.13 -28.96
C THR A 37 20.78 -13.88 -28.50
N VAL A 38 20.07 -13.98 -27.36
CA VAL A 38 19.34 -12.89 -26.72
C VAL A 38 19.75 -12.84 -25.25
N ARG A 39 20.06 -11.65 -24.74
CA ARG A 39 20.45 -11.43 -23.37
C ARG A 39 19.18 -11.32 -22.48
N GLU A 40 19.20 -12.01 -21.36
CA GLU A 40 18.09 -12.04 -20.36
C GLU A 40 18.35 -11.00 -19.28
N TYR A 41 18.17 -9.73 -19.61
CA TYR A 41 18.51 -8.60 -18.72
C TYR A 41 17.80 -8.64 -17.39
N ILE A 42 16.50 -8.98 -17.36
CA ILE A 42 15.71 -9.06 -16.12
C ILE A 42 16.24 -10.18 -15.24
N ASN A 43 16.45 -11.37 -15.81
CA ASN A 43 16.96 -12.53 -15.05
C ASN A 43 18.33 -12.23 -14.45
N GLU A 44 19.27 -11.69 -15.24
CA GLU A 44 20.60 -11.33 -14.77
C GLU A 44 20.57 -10.27 -13.65
N ALA A 45 19.64 -9.32 -13.71
CA ALA A 45 19.46 -8.29 -12.69
C ALA A 45 18.89 -8.86 -11.40
N LEU A 46 17.87 -9.74 -11.49
CA LEU A 46 17.27 -10.40 -10.34
C LEU A 46 18.23 -11.33 -9.62
N GLU A 47 19.00 -12.13 -10.37
CA GLU A 47 20.04 -13.00 -9.78
C GLU A 47 21.06 -12.18 -8.97
N LYS A 48 21.56 -11.08 -9.53
CA LYS A 48 22.47 -10.17 -8.83
C LYS A 48 21.84 -9.52 -7.59
N TYR A 49 20.54 -9.20 -7.66
CA TYR A 49 19.85 -8.64 -6.51
C TYR A 49 19.70 -9.68 -5.38
N ILE A 50 19.34 -10.92 -5.72
CA ILE A 50 19.22 -12.02 -4.76
C ILE A 50 20.57 -12.32 -4.08
N GLU A 51 21.68 -12.28 -4.84
CA GLU A 51 23.04 -12.50 -4.32
C GLU A 51 23.45 -11.49 -3.23
N LYS A 52 22.83 -10.29 -3.18
CA LYS A 52 23.10 -9.30 -2.11
C LYS A 52 22.66 -9.76 -0.72
N GLY A 53 21.74 -10.74 -0.63
CA GLY A 53 21.27 -11.28 0.64
C GLY A 53 20.50 -10.28 1.52
N THR A 54 19.89 -9.24 0.91
CA THR A 54 19.11 -8.21 1.64
C THR A 54 17.81 -8.78 2.18
N TYR A 55 17.38 -8.31 3.37
CA TYR A 55 16.10 -8.68 3.94
C TYR A 55 15.00 -7.67 3.51
N PRO A 56 13.84 -8.15 2.97
CA PRO A 56 12.80 -7.30 2.41
C PRO A 56 11.78 -6.85 3.48
N TRP A 57 11.96 -5.68 4.05
CA TRP A 57 10.93 -5.01 4.84
C TRP A 57 9.90 -4.27 3.97
N HIS A 58 9.67 -4.81 2.78
CA HIS A 58 8.72 -4.34 1.79
C HIS A 58 7.84 -5.49 1.29
N MET A 59 6.80 -5.18 0.50
CA MET A 59 6.02 -6.21 -0.18
C MET A 59 6.89 -6.97 -1.22
N PRO A 60 6.56 -8.20 -1.62
CA PRO A 60 5.33 -8.94 -1.27
C PRO A 60 5.40 -9.60 0.12
N GLY A 61 4.21 -9.87 0.68
CA GLY A 61 4.05 -10.42 2.03
C GLY A 61 4.63 -11.81 2.27
N HIS A 62 4.91 -12.60 1.22
CA HIS A 62 5.61 -13.88 1.35
C HIS A 62 7.10 -13.74 1.69
N LYS A 63 7.67 -12.52 1.66
CA LYS A 63 9.04 -12.18 2.06
C LYS A 63 10.13 -13.03 1.40
N ARG A 64 9.86 -13.62 0.25
CA ARG A 64 10.74 -14.59 -0.43
C ARG A 64 11.08 -15.82 0.43
N GLN A 65 10.28 -16.10 1.48
CA GLN A 65 10.46 -17.24 2.36
C GLN A 65 9.78 -18.48 1.76
N PRO A 66 10.47 -19.64 1.74
CA PRO A 66 9.84 -20.90 1.41
C PRO A 66 8.88 -21.28 2.55
N LEU A 67 7.59 -21.35 2.26
CA LEU A 67 6.62 -21.96 3.16
C LEU A 67 6.45 -23.43 2.75
N GLU A 68 6.52 -24.36 3.71
CA GLU A 68 6.47 -25.80 3.43
C GLU A 68 5.24 -26.20 2.58
N ASP A 69 4.09 -25.61 2.87
CA ASP A 69 2.85 -25.84 2.13
C ASP A 69 2.85 -25.24 0.71
N LEU A 70 3.77 -24.32 0.40
CA LEU A 70 3.90 -23.66 -0.89
C LEU A 70 5.09 -24.16 -1.73
N GLU A 71 6.08 -24.85 -1.14
CA GLU A 71 7.27 -25.34 -1.85
C GLU A 71 6.92 -26.27 -3.01
N ASN A 72 5.97 -27.17 -2.80
CA ASN A 72 5.51 -28.11 -3.83
C ASN A 72 4.79 -27.41 -5.00
N PHE A 73 4.21 -26.26 -4.76
CA PHE A 73 3.57 -25.43 -5.79
C PHE A 73 4.59 -24.83 -6.77
N TRP A 74 5.71 -24.33 -6.26
CA TRP A 74 6.72 -23.65 -7.08
C TRP A 74 7.56 -24.59 -7.96
N ASN A 75 7.69 -25.84 -7.57
CA ASN A 75 8.47 -26.82 -8.32
C ASN A 75 7.83 -27.22 -9.66
N GLY A 76 6.61 -26.77 -9.95
CA GLY A 76 5.87 -27.15 -11.15
C GLY A 76 5.13 -25.99 -11.82
N VAL A 77 5.64 -24.76 -11.77
CA VAL A 77 4.97 -23.55 -12.31
C VAL A 77 4.44 -23.78 -13.72
N TYR A 78 5.26 -24.28 -14.64
CA TYR A 78 4.80 -24.55 -16.02
C TYR A 78 3.75 -25.68 -16.12
N ALA A 79 3.74 -26.61 -15.18
CA ALA A 79 2.75 -27.69 -15.13
C ALA A 79 1.39 -27.21 -14.60
N HIS A 80 1.34 -26.02 -13.98
CA HIS A 80 0.16 -25.37 -13.44
C HIS A 80 -0.27 -24.15 -14.25
N ASP A 81 0.47 -23.80 -15.31
CA ASP A 81 0.14 -22.68 -16.19
C ASP A 81 -0.83 -23.13 -17.28
N PHE A 82 -2.10 -22.84 -17.03
CA PHE A 82 -3.22 -23.20 -17.89
C PHE A 82 -3.99 -21.95 -18.32
N THR A 83 -4.80 -22.13 -19.33
CA THR A 83 -5.85 -21.21 -19.74
C THR A 83 -7.17 -21.98 -19.84
N GLU A 84 -8.26 -21.31 -20.11
CA GLU A 84 -9.59 -21.91 -20.29
C GLU A 84 -9.58 -22.88 -21.49
N ALA A 85 -9.62 -24.14 -21.19
CA ALA A 85 -9.63 -25.23 -22.15
C ALA A 85 -10.71 -26.24 -21.77
N LYS A 86 -10.90 -27.27 -22.60
CA LYS A 86 -11.84 -28.35 -22.29
C LYS A 86 -11.50 -28.96 -20.92
N ASP A 87 -12.50 -29.11 -20.09
CA ASP A 87 -12.44 -29.66 -18.72
C ASP A 87 -11.70 -28.70 -17.70
N LEU A 88 -11.49 -27.45 -18.11
CA LEU A 88 -11.05 -26.34 -17.24
C LEU A 88 -12.16 -25.28 -17.14
N ASP A 89 -12.05 -24.39 -16.15
CA ASP A 89 -13.07 -23.39 -15.82
C ASP A 89 -12.68 -22.00 -16.33
N ASP A 90 -13.65 -21.12 -16.56
CA ASP A 90 -13.44 -19.73 -16.97
C ASP A 90 -13.63 -18.78 -15.76
N MET A 91 -12.63 -17.94 -15.47
CA MET A 91 -12.72 -16.97 -14.38
C MET A 91 -13.84 -15.94 -14.58
N HIS A 92 -14.18 -15.61 -15.83
CA HIS A 92 -15.22 -14.63 -16.14
C HIS A 92 -16.64 -15.21 -16.08
N GLU A 93 -16.78 -16.52 -16.33
CA GLU A 93 -18.04 -17.27 -16.25
C GLU A 93 -17.82 -18.60 -15.51
N PRO A 94 -17.46 -18.55 -14.21
CA PRO A 94 -17.08 -19.74 -13.47
C PRO A 94 -18.27 -20.67 -13.20
N GLU A 95 -18.15 -21.95 -13.58
CA GLU A 95 -19.19 -22.97 -13.43
C GLU A 95 -18.70 -24.22 -12.68
N MET A 96 -17.38 -24.36 -12.46
CA MET A 96 -16.76 -25.55 -11.89
C MET A 96 -15.93 -25.19 -10.65
N PHE A 97 -14.65 -25.56 -10.62
CA PHE A 97 -13.78 -25.41 -9.47
C PHE A 97 -13.43 -23.95 -9.12
N ILE A 98 -13.43 -23.02 -10.11
CA ILE A 98 -13.29 -21.60 -9.81
C ILE A 98 -14.54 -21.10 -9.09
N ALA A 99 -15.75 -21.52 -9.54
CA ALA A 99 -16.99 -21.20 -8.85
C ALA A 99 -17.01 -21.73 -7.41
N ASP A 100 -16.53 -22.96 -7.19
CA ASP A 100 -16.43 -23.58 -5.87
C ASP A 100 -15.44 -22.80 -4.97
N SER A 101 -14.29 -22.40 -5.51
CA SER A 101 -13.28 -21.59 -4.80
C SER A 101 -13.83 -20.22 -4.41
N LEU A 102 -14.50 -19.52 -5.32
CA LEU A 102 -15.17 -18.25 -5.03
C LEU A 102 -16.28 -18.39 -3.99
N ALA A 103 -17.05 -19.48 -4.03
CA ALA A 103 -18.09 -19.78 -3.05
C ALA A 103 -17.48 -20.02 -1.65
N GLU A 104 -16.32 -20.65 -1.56
CA GLU A 104 -15.61 -20.82 -0.29
C GLU A 104 -15.05 -19.49 0.22
N MET A 105 -14.41 -18.69 -0.62
CA MET A 105 -13.94 -17.34 -0.26
C MET A 105 -15.10 -16.46 0.22
N LYS A 106 -16.24 -16.47 -0.46
CA LYS A 106 -17.47 -15.80 -0.01
C LYS A 106 -17.85 -16.17 1.43
N LYS A 107 -17.76 -17.45 1.82
CA LYS A 107 -18.03 -17.89 3.20
C LYS A 107 -16.98 -17.38 4.18
N VAL A 108 -15.69 -17.45 3.81
CA VAL A 108 -14.59 -16.99 4.65
C VAL A 108 -14.75 -15.50 5.00
N TYR A 109 -15.04 -14.67 4.00
CA TYR A 109 -15.17 -13.23 4.16
C TYR A 109 -16.57 -12.76 4.56
N GLY A 110 -17.59 -13.62 4.48
CA GLY A 110 -18.98 -13.28 4.81
C GLY A 110 -19.62 -12.29 3.84
N THR A 111 -19.23 -12.32 2.56
CA THR A 111 -19.63 -11.37 1.52
C THR A 111 -20.86 -11.86 0.74
N PHE A 112 -21.52 -10.98 -0.03
CA PHE A 112 -22.49 -11.40 -1.04
C PHE A 112 -21.80 -12.12 -2.21
N ALA A 113 -20.69 -11.54 -2.71
CA ALA A 113 -19.82 -12.17 -3.70
C ALA A 113 -18.37 -11.74 -3.48
N THR A 114 -17.42 -12.58 -3.87
CA THR A 114 -15.99 -12.28 -3.87
C THR A 114 -15.43 -12.68 -5.22
N TYR A 115 -14.58 -11.82 -5.80
CA TYR A 115 -13.98 -12.03 -7.10
C TYR A 115 -12.45 -11.98 -6.99
N MET A 116 -11.79 -12.93 -7.65
CA MET A 116 -10.35 -12.93 -7.81
C MET A 116 -9.91 -11.87 -8.83
N LEU A 117 -8.84 -11.14 -8.53
CA LEU A 117 -8.28 -10.12 -9.39
C LEU A 117 -6.86 -10.50 -9.79
N VAL A 118 -6.67 -10.88 -11.04
CA VAL A 118 -5.34 -11.21 -11.61
C VAL A 118 -4.63 -9.97 -12.18
N ASN A 119 -5.34 -8.85 -12.29
CA ASN A 119 -4.80 -7.55 -12.71
C ASN A 119 -4.62 -6.57 -11.53
N GLY A 120 -4.55 -7.10 -10.30
CA GLY A 120 -4.28 -6.33 -9.07
C GLY A 120 -5.46 -5.48 -8.60
N SER A 121 -5.30 -4.85 -7.44
CA SER A 121 -6.29 -3.93 -6.87
C SER A 121 -6.59 -2.74 -7.79
N THR A 122 -5.69 -2.39 -8.70
CA THR A 122 -5.94 -1.38 -9.73
C THR A 122 -7.19 -1.70 -10.53
N SER A 123 -7.32 -2.94 -11.04
CA SER A 123 -8.53 -3.37 -11.78
C SER A 123 -9.76 -3.42 -10.88
N GLY A 124 -9.60 -3.78 -9.61
CA GLY A 124 -10.68 -3.79 -8.62
C GLY A 124 -11.22 -2.39 -8.32
N LEU A 125 -10.35 -1.41 -8.08
CA LEU A 125 -10.73 -0.02 -7.85
C LEU A 125 -11.43 0.59 -9.06
N MET A 126 -10.88 0.37 -10.27
CA MET A 126 -11.53 0.81 -11.50
C MET A 126 -12.91 0.16 -11.66
N THR A 127 -13.03 -1.15 -11.43
CA THR A 127 -14.30 -1.86 -11.45
C THR A 127 -15.30 -1.29 -10.45
N ALA A 128 -14.89 -1.07 -9.21
CA ALA A 128 -15.76 -0.58 -8.13
C ALA A 128 -16.32 0.82 -8.45
N ILE A 129 -15.48 1.73 -8.92
CA ILE A 129 -15.91 3.09 -9.29
C ILE A 129 -16.86 3.04 -10.50
N HIS A 130 -16.56 2.24 -11.53
CA HIS A 130 -17.44 2.10 -12.69
C HIS A 130 -18.75 1.37 -12.34
N ALA A 131 -18.76 0.51 -11.31
CA ALA A 131 -19.97 -0.15 -10.84
C ALA A 131 -20.89 0.79 -10.05
N THR A 132 -20.35 1.79 -9.37
CA THR A 132 -21.11 2.72 -8.52
C THR A 132 -21.44 4.04 -9.21
N CYS A 133 -20.59 4.52 -10.12
CA CYS A 133 -20.73 5.79 -10.82
C CYS A 133 -21.07 5.61 -12.30
N ARG A 134 -21.61 6.65 -12.91
CA ARG A 134 -21.79 6.81 -14.36
C ARG A 134 -20.91 7.96 -14.84
N ARG A 135 -20.69 8.06 -16.15
CA ARG A 135 -19.96 9.17 -16.74
C ARG A 135 -20.58 10.52 -16.33
N GLY A 136 -19.74 11.41 -15.83
CA GLY A 136 -20.14 12.74 -15.37
C GLY A 136 -20.80 12.79 -13.98
N ASP A 137 -20.92 11.66 -13.29
CA ASP A 137 -21.40 11.67 -11.90
C ASP A 137 -20.39 12.36 -10.97
N ILE A 138 -20.87 12.75 -9.80
CA ILE A 138 -20.04 13.31 -8.74
C ILE A 138 -19.54 12.14 -7.85
N ILE A 139 -18.26 12.16 -7.50
CA ILE A 139 -17.63 11.23 -6.55
C ILE A 139 -16.96 12.01 -5.42
N LEU A 140 -17.18 11.57 -4.18
CA LEU A 140 -16.49 12.10 -3.01
C LEU A 140 -15.32 11.18 -2.67
N ALA A 141 -14.09 11.62 -2.86
CA ALA A 141 -12.89 10.81 -2.74
C ALA A 141 -11.94 11.33 -1.65
N ALA A 142 -11.35 10.44 -0.86
CA ALA A 142 -10.26 10.81 0.01
C ALA A 142 -9.06 11.30 -0.83
N ARG A 143 -8.46 12.44 -0.47
CA ARG A 143 -7.38 13.04 -1.26
C ARG A 143 -6.11 12.18 -1.27
N ASN A 144 -5.95 11.29 -0.32
CA ASN A 144 -4.85 10.33 -0.20
C ASN A 144 -5.12 8.97 -0.87
N CYS A 145 -6.10 8.88 -1.77
CA CYS A 145 -6.35 7.67 -2.54
C CYS A 145 -5.20 7.35 -3.51
N HIS A 146 -5.05 6.06 -3.80
CA HIS A 146 -4.11 5.58 -4.81
C HIS A 146 -4.47 6.09 -6.22
N LYS A 147 -3.46 6.32 -7.08
CA LYS A 147 -3.63 6.82 -8.46
C LYS A 147 -4.68 6.08 -9.30
N ALA A 148 -4.97 4.80 -9.01
CA ALA A 148 -6.01 4.05 -9.72
C ALA A 148 -7.41 4.66 -9.57
N VAL A 149 -7.70 5.30 -8.43
CA VAL A 149 -8.95 6.04 -8.19
C VAL A 149 -9.02 7.24 -9.13
N TYR A 150 -7.97 8.01 -9.21
CA TYR A 150 -7.86 9.17 -10.10
C TYR A 150 -7.95 8.77 -11.58
N ASN A 151 -7.33 7.64 -11.97
CA ASN A 151 -7.47 7.12 -13.32
C ASN A 151 -8.95 6.81 -13.66
N ALA A 152 -9.69 6.18 -12.74
CA ALA A 152 -11.12 5.91 -12.94
C ALA A 152 -11.94 7.21 -13.01
N ILE A 153 -11.60 8.23 -12.20
CA ILE A 153 -12.21 9.57 -12.25
C ILE A 153 -12.00 10.18 -13.64
N CYS A 154 -10.78 10.13 -14.19
CA CYS A 154 -10.49 10.63 -15.54
C CYS A 154 -11.27 9.86 -16.61
N MET A 155 -11.24 8.52 -16.59
CA MET A 155 -11.90 7.69 -17.61
C MET A 155 -13.42 7.87 -17.66
N LEU A 156 -14.05 8.13 -16.53
CA LEU A 156 -15.49 8.40 -16.42
C LEU A 156 -15.83 9.89 -16.48
N GLU A 157 -14.84 10.77 -16.65
CA GLU A 157 -15.05 12.22 -16.58
C GLU A 157 -15.88 12.62 -15.34
N LEU A 158 -15.59 11.97 -14.19
CA LEU A 158 -16.29 12.26 -12.94
C LEU A 158 -15.93 13.66 -12.45
N GLU A 159 -16.88 14.28 -11.76
CA GLU A 159 -16.67 15.51 -11.00
C GLU A 159 -16.22 15.12 -9.58
N PRO A 160 -14.91 15.16 -9.26
CA PRO A 160 -14.45 14.80 -7.94
C PRO A 160 -14.62 15.94 -6.95
N GLU A 161 -15.09 15.59 -5.76
CA GLU A 161 -14.93 16.39 -4.55
C GLU A 161 -13.96 15.64 -3.64
N TYR A 162 -13.00 16.34 -3.01
CA TYR A 162 -11.97 15.69 -2.23
C TYR A 162 -12.14 15.97 -0.74
N ILE A 163 -11.99 14.91 0.08
CA ILE A 163 -11.83 15.04 1.53
C ILE A 163 -10.35 14.91 1.85
N VAL A 164 -9.78 15.93 2.46
CA VAL A 164 -8.39 15.93 2.90
C VAL A 164 -8.33 15.43 4.35
N PRO A 165 -7.61 14.33 4.64
CA PRO A 165 -7.35 13.90 6.02
C PRO A 165 -6.56 14.97 6.78
N ASP A 166 -6.71 15.02 8.09
CA ASP A 166 -5.83 15.83 8.93
C ASP A 166 -4.45 15.19 9.02
N TYR A 167 -3.40 16.00 9.15
CA TYR A 167 -2.08 15.49 9.48
C TYR A 167 -2.01 15.04 10.93
N VAL A 168 -1.26 13.98 11.19
CA VAL A 168 -1.10 13.38 12.52
C VAL A 168 -0.10 14.19 13.34
N ASP A 169 -0.47 14.47 14.59
CA ASP A 169 0.44 15.01 15.59
C ASP A 169 0.91 13.83 16.48
N MET A 170 2.21 13.56 16.51
CA MET A 170 2.80 12.57 17.41
C MET A 170 3.25 13.22 18.72
N LYS A 171 3.03 12.51 19.83
CA LYS A 171 3.49 12.93 21.17
C LYS A 171 4.93 12.50 21.37
N TRP A 172 5.79 13.46 21.71
CA TRP A 172 7.21 13.22 22.02
C TRP A 172 7.50 13.47 23.48
N ARG A 173 8.26 12.57 24.12
CA ARG A 173 8.74 12.78 25.49
C ARG A 173 9.81 13.87 25.49
N CYS A 174 9.55 14.97 26.18
CA CYS A 174 10.53 15.99 26.44
C CYS A 174 11.24 15.67 27.76
N GLY A 175 12.47 15.19 27.69
CA GLY A 175 13.34 15.19 28.87
C GLY A 175 13.55 16.63 29.31
N VAL A 176 13.15 16.99 30.53
CA VAL A 176 13.32 18.32 31.08
C VAL A 176 14.81 18.59 31.23
N ASN A 177 15.39 19.38 30.32
CA ASN A 177 16.67 20.03 30.58
C ASN A 177 16.50 21.03 31.72
N GLN A 178 17.27 20.87 32.79
CA GLN A 178 17.19 21.62 34.05
C GLN A 178 17.08 23.15 33.86
N ALA A 179 17.57 23.69 32.72
CA ALA A 179 17.52 25.11 32.40
C ALA A 179 16.14 25.63 31.92
N MET A 180 15.22 24.76 31.48
CA MET A 180 13.84 25.13 31.16
C MET A 180 12.89 24.92 32.35
N SER A 181 13.24 24.04 33.27
CA SER A 181 12.50 23.73 34.49
C SER A 181 12.30 25.01 35.35
N ASP A 182 13.32 25.86 35.44
CA ASP A 182 13.27 27.04 36.33
C ASP A 182 12.34 28.18 35.85
N LYS A 183 11.89 28.13 34.58
CA LYS A 183 10.94 29.10 34.02
C LYS A 183 9.51 28.61 33.89
N MET A 184 9.27 27.28 33.97
CA MET A 184 7.96 26.65 33.83
C MET A 184 7.44 26.00 35.12
N THR A 185 8.20 26.04 36.21
CA THR A 185 7.89 25.35 37.46
C THR A 185 6.73 25.94 38.28
N ASP A 186 6.15 27.06 37.90
CA ASP A 186 5.02 27.66 38.63
C ASP A 186 3.63 27.14 38.16
N ALA A 187 3.52 26.31 37.13
CA ALA A 187 2.24 25.87 36.60
C ALA A 187 2.00 24.35 36.53
N CYS A 188 3.03 23.50 36.56
CA CYS A 188 2.85 22.05 36.43
C CYS A 188 3.93 21.27 37.17
N GLY A 189 3.51 20.20 37.89
CA GLY A 189 4.38 19.34 38.70
C GLY A 189 5.47 18.62 37.92
N LYS A 190 6.47 18.10 38.61
CA LYS A 190 7.59 17.32 38.05
C LYS A 190 7.05 16.07 37.33
N GLY A 191 7.06 16.05 36.00
CA GLY A 191 6.67 14.91 35.18
C GLY A 191 7.30 15.02 33.79
N ASP A 192 7.47 13.89 33.12
CA ASP A 192 7.81 13.88 31.69
C ASP A 192 6.62 14.48 30.92
N TYR A 193 6.85 15.60 30.22
CA TYR A 193 5.84 16.22 29.39
C TYR A 193 5.92 15.66 27.97
N GLU A 194 4.79 15.26 27.43
CA GLU A 194 4.66 14.93 26.01
C GLU A 194 4.21 16.17 25.24
N VAL A 195 4.99 16.53 24.22
CA VAL A 195 4.65 17.63 23.32
C VAL A 195 4.20 17.04 22.00
N PRO A 196 2.99 17.38 21.52
CA PRO A 196 2.58 16.98 20.17
C PRO A 196 3.39 17.77 19.14
N GLU A 197 4.02 17.05 18.21
CA GLU A 197 4.74 17.63 17.08
C GLU A 197 4.12 17.05 15.80
N ARG A 198 3.81 17.90 14.84
CA ARG A 198 3.19 17.52 13.57
C ARG A 198 4.15 16.67 12.72
N THR A 199 3.59 15.64 12.10
CA THR A 199 4.26 14.77 11.11
C THR A 199 3.74 15.04 9.71
N ASP A 200 4.34 14.42 8.69
CA ASP A 200 3.80 14.34 7.32
C ASP A 200 2.91 13.09 7.10
N ILE A 201 2.57 12.37 8.15
CA ILE A 201 1.60 11.27 8.12
C ILE A 201 0.18 11.85 8.06
N LEU A 202 -0.62 11.35 7.10
CA LEU A 202 -2.04 11.68 7.02
C LEU A 202 -2.85 10.77 7.95
N GLY A 203 -3.75 11.37 8.71
CA GLY A 203 -4.65 10.69 9.63
C GLY A 203 -5.81 9.99 8.94
N ASP A 204 -6.83 9.66 9.74
CA ASP A 204 -8.06 9.05 9.25
C ASP A 204 -8.99 10.04 8.53
N ILE A 205 -10.00 9.51 7.86
CA ILE A 205 -11.11 10.31 7.35
C ILE A 205 -12.12 10.50 8.48
N SER A 206 -12.17 11.70 9.03
CA SER A 206 -13.13 12.06 10.07
C SER A 206 -14.58 11.92 9.58
N PRO A 207 -15.44 11.11 10.27
CA PRO A 207 -16.87 11.02 9.94
C PRO A 207 -17.58 12.38 9.94
N GLY A 208 -17.19 13.28 10.86
CA GLY A 208 -17.76 14.63 10.92
C GLY A 208 -17.42 15.51 9.70
N LYS A 209 -16.17 15.43 9.19
CA LYS A 209 -15.80 16.12 7.95
C LYS A 209 -16.56 15.55 6.76
N LEU A 210 -16.70 14.21 6.68
CA LEU A 210 -17.46 13.56 5.63
C LEU A 210 -18.91 14.03 5.61
N GLU A 211 -19.58 14.03 6.77
CA GLU A 211 -20.97 14.44 6.87
C GLU A 211 -21.15 15.93 6.52
N CYS A 212 -20.23 16.78 6.95
CA CYS A 212 -20.22 18.21 6.58
C CYS A 212 -20.10 18.40 5.07
N ALA A 213 -19.14 17.70 4.41
CA ALA A 213 -18.95 17.77 2.97
C ALA A 213 -20.21 17.32 2.22
N ILE A 214 -20.80 16.17 2.58
CA ILE A 214 -22.03 15.66 1.97
C ILE A 214 -23.17 16.66 2.14
N ASN A 215 -23.37 17.23 3.32
CA ASN A 215 -24.43 18.20 3.59
C ASN A 215 -24.27 19.47 2.74
N THR A 216 -23.06 19.99 2.63
CA THR A 216 -22.74 21.15 1.79
C THR A 216 -23.07 20.87 0.34
N MET A 217 -22.62 19.75 -0.20
CA MET A 217 -22.89 19.35 -1.59
C MET A 217 -24.39 19.19 -1.87
N ILE A 218 -25.13 18.54 -0.95
CA ILE A 218 -26.59 18.37 -1.11
C ILE A 218 -27.33 19.70 -1.05
N ALA A 219 -26.89 20.63 -0.20
CA ALA A 219 -27.47 21.98 -0.13
C ALA A 219 -27.29 22.74 -1.45
N ASP A 220 -26.19 22.48 -2.17
CA ASP A 220 -25.90 23.04 -3.49
C ASP A 220 -26.55 22.25 -4.65
N GLY A 221 -27.41 21.27 -4.33
CA GLY A 221 -28.08 20.42 -5.33
C GLY A 221 -27.16 19.37 -5.98
N ARG A 222 -25.97 19.16 -5.43
CA ARG A 222 -24.94 18.21 -5.90
C ARG A 222 -24.93 17.00 -4.97
N LYS A 223 -25.25 15.81 -5.48
CA LYS A 223 -25.24 14.58 -4.67
C LYS A 223 -24.20 13.61 -5.21
N PRO A 224 -23.22 13.16 -4.41
CA PRO A 224 -22.28 12.13 -4.82
C PRO A 224 -22.99 10.79 -5.08
N SER A 225 -22.56 10.08 -6.11
CA SER A 225 -22.98 8.68 -6.37
C SER A 225 -22.27 7.72 -5.44
N ALA A 226 -20.99 7.98 -5.12
CA ALA A 226 -20.20 7.17 -4.23
C ALA A 226 -19.24 8.01 -3.39
N VAL A 227 -18.87 7.47 -2.22
CA VAL A 227 -17.71 7.84 -1.41
C VAL A 227 -16.64 6.77 -1.61
N ILE A 228 -15.38 7.15 -1.80
CA ILE A 228 -14.24 6.23 -1.80
C ILE A 228 -13.16 6.69 -0.83
N ILE A 229 -12.72 5.79 0.03
CA ILE A 229 -11.65 6.02 1.00
C ILE A 229 -10.65 4.86 1.01
N THR A 230 -9.41 5.16 1.41
CA THR A 230 -8.36 4.16 1.65
C THR A 230 -8.23 3.91 3.14
N SER A 231 -8.46 2.66 3.59
CA SER A 231 -8.35 2.25 4.99
C SER A 231 -8.08 0.74 5.09
N PRO A 232 -6.92 0.32 5.61
CA PRO A 232 -5.81 1.15 6.11
C PRO A 232 -5.16 1.99 5.01
N THR A 233 -4.58 3.15 5.41
CA THR A 233 -3.70 3.94 4.52
C THR A 233 -2.37 3.21 4.28
N TYR A 234 -1.48 3.81 3.52
CA TYR A 234 -0.15 3.23 3.28
C TYR A 234 0.67 3.15 4.56
N GLU A 235 0.49 4.13 5.44
CA GLU A 235 1.09 4.20 6.78
C GLU A 235 0.38 3.32 7.81
N GLY A 236 -0.74 2.68 7.44
CA GLY A 236 -1.50 1.79 8.32
C GLY A 236 -2.61 2.47 9.12
N VAL A 237 -2.93 3.75 8.86
CA VAL A 237 -4.01 4.45 9.57
C VAL A 237 -5.37 3.90 9.13
N ILE A 238 -6.20 3.53 10.10
CA ILE A 238 -7.55 2.98 9.92
C ILE A 238 -8.58 4.05 10.25
N SER A 239 -9.60 4.19 9.40
CA SER A 239 -10.74 5.10 9.60
C SER A 239 -11.93 4.38 10.24
N ASP A 240 -12.82 5.11 10.91
CA ASP A 240 -14.10 4.60 11.43
C ASP A 240 -15.08 4.32 10.28
N ILE A 241 -14.86 3.17 9.61
CA ILE A 241 -15.64 2.75 8.44
C ILE A 241 -17.11 2.59 8.79
N ARG A 242 -17.44 2.11 9.99
CA ARG A 242 -18.82 1.90 10.44
C ARG A 242 -19.61 3.21 10.44
N THR A 243 -19.10 4.23 11.12
CA THR A 243 -19.75 5.53 11.16
C THR A 243 -19.80 6.18 9.77
N ILE A 244 -18.75 6.05 8.98
CA ILE A 244 -18.69 6.54 7.59
C ILE A 244 -19.76 5.85 6.71
N ALA A 245 -19.92 4.52 6.84
CA ALA A 245 -20.95 3.76 6.10
C ALA A 245 -22.36 4.20 6.49
N GLU A 246 -22.62 4.35 7.79
CA GLU A 246 -23.92 4.83 8.29
C GLU A 246 -24.27 6.23 7.73
N ILE A 247 -23.29 7.13 7.68
CA ILE A 247 -23.46 8.45 7.09
C ILE A 247 -23.75 8.32 5.59
N ALA A 248 -22.92 7.68 4.82
CA ALA A 248 -23.09 7.54 3.36
C ALA A 248 -24.44 6.93 3.01
N HIS A 249 -24.83 5.83 3.69
CA HIS A 249 -26.11 5.15 3.44
C HIS A 249 -27.33 5.97 3.82
N ARG A 250 -27.25 6.82 4.86
CA ARG A 250 -28.32 7.76 5.24
C ARG A 250 -28.72 8.68 4.08
N TYR A 251 -27.74 9.05 3.26
CA TYR A 251 -27.94 9.87 2.07
C TYR A 251 -28.14 9.04 0.79
N GLY A 252 -28.12 7.70 0.88
CA GLY A 252 -28.22 6.80 -0.27
C GLY A 252 -27.04 6.92 -1.22
N ILE A 253 -25.83 7.02 -0.67
CA ILE A 253 -24.55 7.10 -1.36
C ILE A 253 -23.81 5.78 -1.11
N TYR A 254 -23.19 5.19 -2.14
CA TYR A 254 -22.39 3.97 -2.00
C TYR A 254 -21.05 4.26 -1.32
N LEU A 255 -20.57 3.30 -0.51
CA LEU A 255 -19.24 3.35 0.10
C LEU A 255 -18.31 2.29 -0.52
N ILE A 256 -17.22 2.76 -1.11
CA ILE A 256 -16.11 1.93 -1.61
C ILE A 256 -14.94 2.10 -0.63
N VAL A 257 -14.36 0.98 -0.19
CA VAL A 257 -13.14 1.01 0.64
C VAL A 257 -11.99 0.33 -0.09
N ASP A 258 -10.94 1.08 -0.33
CA ASP A 258 -9.64 0.56 -0.72
C ASP A 258 -8.93 0.02 0.52
N GLU A 259 -9.13 -1.27 0.81
CA GLU A 259 -8.50 -2.03 1.90
C GLU A 259 -7.27 -2.81 1.41
N ALA A 260 -6.62 -2.33 0.33
CA ALA A 260 -5.48 -3.01 -0.28
C ALA A 260 -4.32 -3.27 0.69
N GLN A 261 -4.22 -2.51 1.77
CA GLN A 261 -3.19 -2.67 2.81
C GLN A 261 -3.64 -3.59 3.96
N GLY A 262 -4.92 -4.03 4.00
CA GLY A 262 -5.55 -4.67 5.15
C GLY A 262 -5.90 -6.16 5.02
N ALA A 263 -5.51 -6.85 3.93
CA ALA A 263 -5.94 -8.23 3.68
C ALA A 263 -5.66 -9.23 4.83
N HIS A 264 -4.61 -9.04 5.61
CA HIS A 264 -4.28 -9.87 6.78
C HIS A 264 -5.18 -9.60 7.99
N LEU A 265 -5.81 -8.43 8.08
CA LEU A 265 -6.68 -8.03 9.21
C LEU A 265 -7.91 -8.95 9.34
N ASN A 266 -8.34 -9.60 8.26
CA ASN A 266 -9.39 -10.62 8.31
C ASN A 266 -9.06 -11.81 9.22
N PHE A 267 -7.77 -12.08 9.42
CA PHE A 267 -7.27 -13.23 10.15
C PHE A 267 -6.64 -12.87 11.50
N MET A 268 -6.50 -11.57 11.79
CA MET A 268 -6.02 -11.06 13.09
C MET A 268 -7.19 -10.87 14.06
N GLU A 269 -6.94 -11.12 15.35
CA GLU A 269 -7.90 -10.84 16.40
C GLU A 269 -7.95 -9.33 16.71
N GLY A 270 -9.14 -8.83 17.04
CA GLY A 270 -9.33 -7.42 17.46
C GLY A 270 -9.61 -6.44 16.31
N HIS A 271 -9.43 -6.84 15.05
CA HIS A 271 -9.72 -6.00 13.90
C HIS A 271 -11.05 -6.34 13.23
N GLU A 272 -11.79 -5.33 12.83
CA GLU A 272 -12.99 -5.47 11.99
C GLU A 272 -12.71 -4.85 10.62
N THR A 273 -12.81 -5.69 9.58
CA THR A 273 -12.61 -5.27 8.19
C THR A 273 -13.75 -4.38 7.69
N ALA A 274 -13.50 -3.63 6.63
CA ALA A 274 -14.50 -2.74 6.01
C ALA A 274 -15.77 -3.49 5.59
N MET A 275 -15.66 -4.76 5.22
CA MET A 275 -16.79 -5.64 4.89
C MET A 275 -17.76 -5.78 6.06
N LYS A 276 -17.25 -5.98 7.27
CA LYS A 276 -18.07 -6.12 8.50
C LYS A 276 -18.59 -4.79 9.02
N GLN A 277 -18.00 -3.69 8.59
CA GLN A 277 -18.34 -2.34 9.02
C GLN A 277 -19.33 -1.64 8.08
N GLY A 278 -19.77 -2.28 7.00
CA GLY A 278 -20.87 -1.78 6.17
C GLY A 278 -20.46 -1.16 4.83
N ALA A 279 -19.22 -1.33 4.38
CA ALA A 279 -18.84 -0.93 3.03
C ALA A 279 -19.65 -1.69 1.97
N ASP A 280 -19.97 -1.06 0.83
CA ASP A 280 -20.68 -1.71 -0.29
C ASP A 280 -19.74 -2.55 -1.16
N LEU A 281 -18.53 -2.04 -1.42
CA LEU A 281 -17.46 -2.69 -2.16
C LEU A 281 -16.14 -2.51 -1.42
N VAL A 282 -15.35 -3.59 -1.35
CA VAL A 282 -14.03 -3.57 -0.69
C VAL A 282 -13.00 -4.24 -1.59
N ILE A 283 -11.83 -3.64 -1.70
CA ILE A 283 -10.73 -4.17 -2.51
C ILE A 283 -9.53 -4.48 -1.62
N GLU A 284 -9.06 -5.73 -1.65
CA GLU A 284 -7.91 -6.19 -0.88
C GLU A 284 -6.77 -6.65 -1.80
N SER A 285 -5.53 -6.22 -1.52
CA SER A 285 -4.34 -6.79 -2.17
C SER A 285 -3.78 -7.91 -1.31
N LEU A 286 -4.02 -9.16 -1.67
CA LEU A 286 -3.46 -10.30 -0.93
C LEU A 286 -1.94 -10.28 -0.89
N HIS A 287 -1.30 -9.92 -2.02
CA HIS A 287 0.16 -9.93 -2.15
C HIS A 287 0.90 -8.94 -1.22
N LYS A 288 0.23 -7.90 -0.69
CA LYS A 288 0.91 -6.91 0.14
C LYS A 288 1.21 -7.43 1.54
N THR A 289 0.29 -8.20 2.13
CA THR A 289 0.36 -8.59 3.54
C THR A 289 0.16 -10.09 3.79
N MET A 290 -0.42 -10.81 2.83
CA MET A 290 -0.58 -12.26 2.88
C MET A 290 0.49 -12.96 2.02
N PRO A 291 0.78 -14.26 2.25
CA PRO A 291 1.76 -15.02 1.47
C PRO A 291 1.23 -15.38 0.08
N ALA A 292 1.02 -14.37 -0.76
CA ALA A 292 0.51 -14.48 -2.11
C ALA A 292 1.47 -13.86 -3.12
N LEU A 293 1.35 -14.27 -4.39
CA LEU A 293 2.11 -13.70 -5.49
C LEU A 293 1.75 -12.24 -5.72
N THR A 294 2.74 -11.45 -6.09
CA THR A 294 2.53 -10.07 -6.53
C THR A 294 1.44 -10.01 -7.60
N GLN A 295 0.64 -8.95 -7.58
CA GLN A 295 -0.50 -8.71 -8.48
C GLN A 295 -1.81 -9.38 -8.05
N THR A 296 -1.80 -10.33 -7.11
CA THR A 296 -3.02 -11.00 -6.63
C THR A 296 -3.82 -10.11 -5.68
N SER A 297 -5.14 -10.04 -5.91
CA SER A 297 -6.06 -9.21 -5.13
C SER A 297 -7.47 -9.79 -5.14
N LEU A 298 -8.34 -9.30 -4.27
CA LEU A 298 -9.76 -9.66 -4.21
C LEU A 298 -10.63 -8.40 -4.30
N LEU A 299 -11.80 -8.55 -4.92
CA LEU A 299 -12.90 -7.59 -4.86
C LEU A 299 -14.08 -8.24 -4.14
N HIS A 300 -14.52 -7.63 -3.07
CA HIS A 300 -15.66 -8.07 -2.27
C HIS A 300 -16.87 -7.20 -2.54
N VAL A 301 -18.00 -7.84 -2.82
CA VAL A 301 -19.31 -7.21 -3.03
C VAL A 301 -20.15 -7.49 -1.79
N MET A 302 -20.51 -6.46 -1.05
CA MET A 302 -21.41 -6.55 0.09
C MET A 302 -22.85 -6.20 -0.31
N ASN A 303 -23.02 -5.25 -1.24
CA ASN A 303 -24.32 -4.81 -1.73
C ASN A 303 -24.72 -5.57 -3.02
N PRO A 304 -25.71 -6.47 -2.96
CA PRO A 304 -26.09 -7.30 -4.12
C PRO A 304 -26.57 -6.49 -5.34
N LYS A 305 -27.01 -5.24 -5.16
CA LYS A 305 -27.43 -4.38 -6.27
C LYS A 305 -26.29 -3.99 -7.21
N LEU A 306 -25.05 -4.12 -6.75
CA LEU A 306 -23.85 -3.77 -7.53
C LEU A 306 -23.27 -4.95 -8.31
N ASP A 307 -23.63 -6.19 -7.97
CA ASP A 307 -23.00 -7.41 -8.48
C ASP A 307 -23.00 -7.52 -10.00
N GLU A 308 -24.14 -7.25 -10.64
CA GLU A 308 -24.24 -7.33 -12.10
C GLU A 308 -23.30 -6.32 -12.80
N ARG A 309 -23.20 -5.09 -12.25
CA ARG A 309 -22.30 -4.08 -12.80
C ARG A 309 -20.84 -4.43 -12.51
N VAL A 310 -20.53 -4.95 -11.33
CA VAL A 310 -19.18 -5.43 -10.97
C VAL A 310 -18.73 -6.49 -11.98
N ARG A 311 -19.53 -7.54 -12.23
CA ARG A 311 -19.18 -8.58 -13.21
C ARG A 311 -18.94 -8.03 -14.61
N ARG A 312 -19.78 -7.09 -15.06
CA ARG A 312 -19.62 -6.42 -16.36
C ARG A 312 -18.28 -5.70 -16.48
N TYR A 313 -17.85 -4.95 -15.47
CA TYR A 313 -16.60 -4.19 -15.50
C TYR A 313 -15.37 -5.05 -15.22
N LEU A 314 -15.51 -6.17 -14.50
CA LEU A 314 -14.44 -7.16 -14.38
C LEU A 314 -14.05 -7.74 -15.75
N GLN A 315 -15.04 -8.03 -16.61
CA GLN A 315 -14.76 -8.49 -17.99
C GLN A 315 -14.02 -7.45 -18.84
N ILE A 316 -14.12 -6.16 -18.50
CA ILE A 316 -13.43 -5.06 -19.21
C ILE A 316 -12.02 -4.85 -18.65
N PHE A 317 -11.87 -4.86 -17.32
CA PHE A 317 -10.61 -4.47 -16.66
C PHE A 317 -9.70 -5.64 -16.31
N GLN A 318 -10.14 -6.88 -16.52
CA GLN A 318 -9.29 -8.05 -16.38
C GLN A 318 -9.00 -8.68 -17.74
N THR A 319 -7.84 -9.34 -17.81
CA THR A 319 -7.44 -10.09 -19.02
C THR A 319 -8.43 -11.20 -19.35
N SER A 320 -8.63 -11.47 -20.63
CA SER A 320 -9.39 -12.63 -21.11
C SER A 320 -8.65 -13.96 -20.97
N SER A 321 -7.36 -13.93 -20.60
CA SER A 321 -6.52 -15.12 -20.36
C SER A 321 -5.95 -15.04 -18.95
N PRO A 322 -6.79 -15.27 -17.90
CA PRO A 322 -6.38 -15.11 -16.52
C PRO A 322 -5.39 -16.20 -16.09
N SER A 323 -4.33 -15.79 -15.38
CA SER A 323 -3.31 -16.72 -14.89
C SER A 323 -3.87 -17.64 -13.80
N TYR A 324 -3.89 -18.93 -14.07
CA TYR A 324 -4.27 -19.97 -13.09
C TYR A 324 -3.30 -20.02 -11.91
N ILE A 325 -2.02 -19.70 -12.13
CA ILE A 325 -1.01 -19.60 -11.08
C ILE A 325 -1.38 -18.51 -10.07
N PHE A 326 -1.89 -17.35 -10.54
CA PHE A 326 -2.35 -16.29 -9.65
C PHE A 326 -3.60 -16.69 -8.89
N MET A 327 -4.58 -17.35 -9.55
CA MET A 327 -5.79 -17.83 -8.88
C MET A 327 -5.46 -18.86 -7.79
N GLN A 328 -4.59 -19.84 -8.09
CA GLN A 328 -4.09 -20.80 -7.09
C GLN A 328 -3.37 -20.12 -5.93
N SER A 329 -2.57 -19.09 -6.21
CA SER A 329 -1.88 -18.33 -5.17
C SER A 329 -2.84 -17.60 -4.25
N MET A 330 -3.93 -17.00 -4.78
CA MET A 330 -4.99 -16.37 -3.99
C MET A 330 -5.71 -17.38 -3.11
N GLU A 331 -6.12 -18.51 -3.68
CA GLU A 331 -6.78 -19.58 -2.95
C GLU A 331 -5.91 -20.11 -1.80
N LYS A 332 -4.63 -20.37 -2.07
CA LYS A 332 -3.66 -20.81 -1.05
C LYS A 332 -3.45 -19.78 0.06
N ALA A 333 -3.37 -18.50 -0.27
CA ALA A 333 -3.20 -17.44 0.72
C ALA A 333 -4.43 -17.32 1.64
N VAL A 334 -5.64 -17.43 1.10
CA VAL A 334 -6.88 -17.44 1.89
C VAL A 334 -6.94 -18.70 2.76
N ALA A 335 -6.65 -19.88 2.20
CA ALA A 335 -6.59 -21.14 2.95
C ALA A 335 -5.54 -21.08 4.06
N PHE A 336 -4.37 -20.47 3.81
CA PHE A 336 -3.34 -20.25 4.83
C PHE A 336 -3.89 -19.42 5.99
N GLY A 337 -4.58 -18.30 5.71
CA GLY A 337 -5.18 -17.45 6.74
C GLY A 337 -6.20 -18.20 7.62
N VAL A 338 -7.06 -19.02 7.00
CA VAL A 338 -8.07 -19.80 7.72
C VAL A 338 -7.44 -20.92 8.56
N ASN A 339 -6.46 -21.64 8.01
CA ASN A 339 -5.91 -22.85 8.62
C ASN A 339 -4.83 -22.55 9.68
N ASN A 340 -4.19 -21.39 9.62
CA ASN A 340 -3.05 -21.04 10.48
C ASN A 340 -3.37 -19.89 11.46
N LYS A 341 -4.56 -19.91 12.07
CA LYS A 341 -4.97 -18.88 13.06
C LYS A 341 -3.97 -18.66 14.19
N ALA A 342 -3.32 -19.73 14.66
CA ALA A 342 -2.32 -19.65 15.71
C ALA A 342 -1.11 -18.79 15.29
N GLU A 343 -0.73 -18.81 14.01
CA GLU A 343 0.36 -18.00 13.47
C GLU A 343 0.00 -16.51 13.47
N PHE A 344 -1.26 -16.16 13.22
CA PHE A 344 -1.71 -14.77 13.30
C PHE A 344 -1.78 -14.25 14.74
N VAL A 345 -2.17 -15.11 15.71
CA VAL A 345 -2.09 -14.77 17.14
C VAL A 345 -0.62 -14.53 17.55
N GLU A 346 0.27 -15.41 17.14
CA GLU A 346 1.70 -15.28 17.42
C GLU A 346 2.31 -14.06 16.69
N TYR A 347 1.84 -13.76 15.49
CA TYR A 347 2.23 -12.55 14.76
C TYR A 347 1.85 -11.27 15.54
N GLY A 348 0.60 -11.16 16.02
CA GLY A 348 0.18 -10.05 16.88
C GLY A 348 1.06 -9.92 18.13
N ARG A 349 1.40 -11.05 18.80
CA ARG A 349 2.27 -11.04 19.96
C ARG A 349 3.71 -10.60 19.64
N ARG A 350 4.23 -10.96 18.44
CA ARG A 350 5.53 -10.47 17.97
C ARG A 350 5.52 -8.96 17.74
N LEU A 351 4.46 -8.42 17.14
CA LEU A 351 4.29 -6.98 16.92
C LEU A 351 4.25 -6.21 18.25
N GLU A 352 3.46 -6.66 19.22
CA GLU A 352 3.37 -6.06 20.55
C GLU A 352 4.73 -6.09 21.28
N THR A 353 5.41 -7.23 21.24
CA THR A 353 6.76 -7.38 21.84
C THR A 353 7.77 -6.44 21.18
N PHE A 354 7.72 -6.31 19.86
CA PHE A 354 8.59 -5.43 19.11
C PHE A 354 8.30 -3.95 19.42
N ALA A 355 7.03 -3.56 19.47
CA ALA A 355 6.62 -2.21 19.84
C ALA A 355 7.13 -1.82 21.24
N GLY A 356 7.02 -2.75 22.23
CA GLY A 356 7.57 -2.53 23.57
C GLY A 356 9.10 -2.33 23.58
N LYS A 357 9.87 -3.00 22.72
CA LYS A 357 11.31 -2.73 22.58
C LYS A 357 11.57 -1.33 22.02
N CYS A 358 10.77 -0.89 21.04
CA CYS A 358 10.91 0.44 20.42
C CYS A 358 10.64 1.61 21.38
N ASP A 359 9.99 1.39 22.53
CA ASP A 359 9.77 2.42 23.56
C ASP A 359 11.08 2.99 24.14
N SER A 360 12.21 2.31 23.97
CA SER A 360 13.54 2.78 24.39
C SER A 360 14.15 3.84 23.46
N LEU A 361 13.66 3.98 22.23
CA LEU A 361 14.15 4.91 21.23
C LEU A 361 13.84 6.37 21.63
N ARG A 362 14.71 7.32 21.24
CA ARG A 362 14.66 8.73 21.71
C ARG A 362 14.38 9.73 20.60
N ASN A 363 15.05 9.58 19.46
CA ASN A 363 14.96 10.50 18.31
C ASN A 363 14.16 9.91 17.15
N ILE A 364 14.02 8.59 17.15
CA ILE A 364 13.17 7.83 16.25
C ILE A 364 12.08 7.19 17.10
N ARG A 365 10.84 7.16 16.61
CA ARG A 365 9.72 6.53 17.33
C ARG A 365 8.91 5.65 16.39
N LEU A 366 8.53 4.46 16.86
CA LEU A 366 7.54 3.64 16.17
C LEU A 366 6.16 4.29 16.34
N PHE A 367 5.47 4.54 15.22
CA PHE A 367 4.13 5.10 15.19
C PHE A 367 3.10 4.12 15.75
N ARG A 368 2.22 4.59 16.62
CA ARG A 368 1.07 3.84 17.16
C ARG A 368 -0.10 4.79 17.37
N SER A 369 -1.33 4.30 17.27
CA SER A 369 -2.53 5.12 17.47
C SER A 369 -2.60 5.77 18.85
N CYS A 370 -2.14 5.07 19.91
CA CYS A 370 -2.13 5.60 21.27
C CYS A 370 -1.16 6.80 21.49
N ASP A 371 -0.15 6.94 20.64
CA ASP A 371 0.86 8.00 20.69
C ASP A 371 0.53 9.18 19.77
N ALA A 372 -0.59 9.12 19.06
CA ALA A 372 -0.98 10.07 18.02
C ALA A 372 -2.32 10.74 18.33
N CYS A 373 -2.56 11.90 17.72
CA CYS A 373 -3.86 12.55 17.67
C CYS A 373 -4.44 12.45 16.25
N LYS A 374 -5.76 12.43 16.11
CA LYS A 374 -6.47 12.34 14.81
C LYS A 374 -6.26 11.00 14.10
N VAL A 375 -6.22 9.92 14.86
CA VAL A 375 -6.10 8.55 14.36
C VAL A 375 -7.13 7.72 15.10
N PHE A 376 -8.06 7.12 14.37
CA PHE A 376 -9.09 6.25 14.93
C PHE A 376 -8.46 4.93 15.39
N ASP A 377 -7.70 4.28 14.49
CA ASP A 377 -6.96 3.05 14.77
C ASP A 377 -5.76 2.90 13.81
N HIS A 378 -4.93 1.88 14.04
CA HIS A 378 -3.70 1.66 13.25
C HIS A 378 -3.43 0.16 13.09
N ASP A 379 -2.99 -0.23 11.91
CA ASP A 379 -2.47 -1.57 11.62
C ASP A 379 -1.02 -1.69 12.14
N GLU A 380 -0.84 -2.38 13.25
CA GLU A 380 0.49 -2.57 13.87
C GLU A 380 1.48 -3.33 12.97
N GLY A 381 1.00 -4.01 11.92
CA GLY A 381 1.83 -4.63 10.89
C GLY A 381 2.55 -3.61 9.99
N ARG A 382 2.14 -2.33 10.05
CA ARG A 382 2.81 -1.20 9.43
C ARG A 382 3.81 -0.59 10.42
N LEU A 383 5.07 -0.98 10.31
CA LEU A 383 6.11 -0.47 11.19
C LEU A 383 6.62 0.88 10.64
N VAL A 384 5.99 1.96 11.07
CA VAL A 384 6.33 3.32 10.65
C VAL A 384 7.28 3.94 11.68
N PHE A 385 8.54 4.13 11.30
CA PHE A 385 9.54 4.77 12.16
C PHE A 385 9.63 6.25 11.82
N VAL A 386 9.14 7.08 12.71
CA VAL A 386 9.12 8.54 12.57
C VAL A 386 10.37 9.13 13.19
N VAL A 387 11.09 9.94 12.42
CA VAL A 387 12.22 10.75 12.89
C VAL A 387 11.68 12.03 13.49
N ARG A 388 12.05 12.32 14.74
CA ARG A 388 11.59 13.52 15.42
C ARG A 388 12.05 14.78 14.66
N PRO A 389 11.16 15.75 14.38
CA PRO A 389 11.55 17.03 13.78
C PRO A 389 12.69 17.69 14.57
N GLY A 390 13.71 18.18 13.87
CA GLY A 390 14.89 18.77 14.51
C GLY A 390 15.98 17.79 14.94
N THR A 391 15.82 16.51 14.63
CA THR A 391 16.88 15.53 14.82
C THR A 391 18.04 15.80 13.86
N VAL A 392 19.26 15.73 14.37
CA VAL A 392 20.50 15.91 13.61
C VAL A 392 21.45 14.74 13.82
N ASP A 393 22.25 14.45 12.82
CA ASP A 393 23.33 13.48 12.90
C ASP A 393 24.57 14.02 13.64
N ARG A 394 25.63 13.23 13.69
CA ARG A 394 26.90 13.60 14.33
C ARG A 394 27.60 14.79 13.67
N SER A 395 27.32 15.07 12.40
CA SER A 395 27.85 16.22 11.66
C SER A 395 27.07 17.52 11.92
N GLY A 396 25.87 17.39 12.50
CA GLY A 396 24.93 18.51 12.71
C GLY A 396 23.97 18.71 11.53
N GLN A 397 23.96 17.79 10.55
CA GLN A 397 23.00 17.79 9.44
C GLN A 397 21.64 17.30 9.93
N ILE A 398 20.55 17.92 9.44
CA ILE A 398 19.18 17.45 9.72
C ILE A 398 19.02 16.02 9.20
N PHE A 399 18.59 15.14 10.09
CA PHE A 399 18.41 13.72 9.79
C PHE A 399 16.99 13.47 9.29
N THR A 400 16.85 12.75 8.18
CA THR A 400 15.55 12.52 7.50
C THR A 400 15.22 11.04 7.43
N GLY A 401 13.95 10.71 7.11
CA GLY A 401 13.54 9.34 6.82
C GLY A 401 14.28 8.75 5.61
N VAL A 402 14.61 9.57 4.60
CA VAL A 402 15.41 9.11 3.44
C VAL A 402 16.80 8.66 3.90
N MET A 403 17.49 9.45 4.74
CA MET A 403 18.79 9.08 5.30
C MET A 403 18.70 7.79 6.15
N LEU A 404 17.60 7.63 6.90
CA LEU A 404 17.35 6.41 7.68
C LEU A 404 17.23 5.20 6.75
N ALA A 405 16.48 5.30 5.65
CA ALA A 405 16.31 4.23 4.68
C ALA A 405 17.64 3.84 4.02
N ASP A 406 18.45 4.83 3.61
CA ASP A 406 19.76 4.62 3.00
C ASP A 406 20.71 3.89 3.96
N ILE A 407 20.77 4.33 5.24
CA ILE A 407 21.61 3.68 6.24
C ILE A 407 21.15 2.25 6.53
N LEU A 408 19.83 2.01 6.61
CA LEU A 408 19.28 0.66 6.79
C LEU A 408 19.65 -0.26 5.63
N ALA A 409 19.57 0.24 4.40
CA ALA A 409 19.93 -0.51 3.21
C ALA A 409 21.44 -0.79 3.14
N ASP A 410 22.28 0.26 3.26
CA ASP A 410 23.70 0.18 2.97
C ASP A 410 24.50 -0.50 4.09
N ARG A 411 24.16 -0.23 5.37
CA ARG A 411 24.90 -0.81 6.51
C ARG A 411 24.34 -2.11 7.04
N TYR A 412 23.01 -2.27 6.98
CA TYR A 412 22.34 -3.41 7.62
C TYR A 412 21.71 -4.37 6.62
N GLY A 413 21.66 -4.02 5.32
CA GLY A 413 21.02 -4.85 4.29
C GLY A 413 19.49 -4.95 4.46
N LEU A 414 18.86 -3.97 5.13
CA LEU A 414 17.43 -3.91 5.42
C LEU A 414 16.76 -2.95 4.45
N ILE A 415 15.96 -3.47 3.53
CA ILE A 415 15.29 -2.66 2.52
C ILE A 415 13.87 -2.34 3.00
N VAL A 416 13.61 -1.06 3.25
CA VAL A 416 12.28 -0.57 3.65
C VAL A 416 11.33 -0.49 2.46
N GLU A 417 10.03 -0.43 2.72
CA GLU A 417 9.01 -0.26 1.68
C GLU A 417 9.03 1.14 1.08
N MET A 418 9.11 2.15 1.95
CA MET A 418 9.05 3.56 1.57
C MET A 418 9.82 4.43 2.56
N ALA A 419 10.36 5.54 2.06
CA ALA A 419 10.86 6.64 2.87
C ALA A 419 10.14 7.94 2.51
N SER A 420 9.76 8.71 3.53
CA SER A 420 9.35 10.10 3.43
C SER A 420 10.44 11.01 4.04
N VAL A 421 10.20 12.32 4.08
CA VAL A 421 11.13 13.24 4.70
C VAL A 421 11.25 12.97 6.21
N SER A 422 10.14 12.67 6.89
CA SER A 422 10.11 12.47 8.35
C SER A 422 10.00 11.02 8.82
N TYR A 423 9.76 10.04 7.93
CA TYR A 423 9.58 8.65 8.37
C TYR A 423 10.00 7.62 7.31
N VAL A 424 10.12 6.37 7.75
CA VAL A 424 10.21 5.19 6.88
C VAL A 424 9.11 4.21 7.21
N ILE A 425 8.65 3.45 6.22
CA ILE A 425 7.68 2.37 6.38
C ILE A 425 8.37 1.03 6.14
N CYS A 426 8.27 0.14 7.11
CA CYS A 426 8.55 -1.28 6.94
C CYS A 426 7.21 -2.04 6.97
N ILE A 427 6.96 -2.88 5.98
CA ILE A 427 5.81 -3.78 6.00
C ILE A 427 6.23 -5.09 6.64
N SER A 428 5.57 -5.47 7.71
CA SER A 428 5.73 -6.81 8.30
C SER A 428 4.67 -7.77 7.79
N SER A 429 4.88 -9.05 8.01
CA SER A 429 3.99 -10.13 7.58
C SER A 429 3.99 -11.25 8.61
N VAL A 430 2.95 -12.06 8.62
CA VAL A 430 2.83 -13.25 9.47
C VAL A 430 4.00 -14.23 9.32
N VAL A 431 4.70 -14.21 8.17
CA VAL A 431 5.84 -15.09 7.91
C VAL A 431 7.19 -14.55 8.41
N ASP A 432 7.25 -13.31 8.91
CA ASP A 432 8.48 -12.76 9.46
C ASP A 432 8.85 -13.46 10.77
N SER A 433 10.13 -13.87 10.92
CA SER A 433 10.62 -14.52 12.13
C SER A 433 10.87 -13.52 13.26
N ALA A 434 10.91 -14.00 14.51
CA ALA A 434 11.28 -13.17 15.66
C ALA A 434 12.68 -12.56 15.50
N ASP A 435 13.62 -13.30 14.89
CA ASP A 435 14.99 -12.83 14.67
C ASP A 435 15.05 -11.62 13.72
N SER A 436 14.15 -11.56 12.71
CA SER A 436 14.12 -10.43 11.77
C SER A 436 13.72 -9.13 12.46
N TYR A 437 12.77 -9.18 13.41
CA TYR A 437 12.42 -8.04 14.26
C TYR A 437 13.58 -7.60 15.16
N ASP A 438 14.31 -8.56 15.74
CA ASP A 438 15.47 -8.26 16.58
C ASP A 438 16.61 -7.58 15.79
N ILE A 439 16.83 -8.02 14.55
CA ILE A 439 17.81 -7.40 13.65
C ILE A 439 17.38 -5.97 13.31
N LEU A 440 16.10 -5.77 12.96
CA LEU A 440 15.56 -4.43 12.65
C LEU A 440 15.69 -3.50 13.87
N PHE A 441 15.26 -3.96 15.05
CA PHE A 441 15.34 -3.16 16.28
C PHE A 441 16.77 -2.73 16.59
N LYS A 442 17.75 -3.66 16.56
CA LYS A 442 19.16 -3.34 16.81
C LYS A 442 19.73 -2.34 15.83
N ALA A 443 19.35 -2.43 14.55
CA ALA A 443 19.77 -1.46 13.54
C ALA A 443 19.23 -0.05 13.85
N ILE A 444 17.93 0.05 14.15
CA ILE A 444 17.28 1.33 14.49
C ILE A 444 17.86 1.88 15.81
N GLU A 445 18.06 1.06 16.83
CA GLU A 445 18.64 1.45 18.14
C GLU A 445 20.06 2.01 17.99
N GLU A 446 20.90 1.36 17.19
CA GLU A 446 22.27 1.83 16.92
C GLU A 446 22.27 3.19 16.19
N ILE A 447 21.37 3.35 15.21
CA ILE A 447 21.22 4.62 14.48
C ILE A 447 20.73 5.70 15.45
N ASP A 448 19.63 5.45 16.19
CA ASP A 448 19.04 6.39 17.15
C ASP A 448 20.04 6.87 18.19
N GLY A 449 20.90 5.97 18.70
CA GLY A 449 21.97 6.28 19.64
C GLY A 449 23.06 7.22 19.08
N GLY A 450 23.15 7.33 17.75
CA GLY A 450 24.04 8.27 17.06
C GLY A 450 23.46 9.65 16.81
N LEU A 451 22.15 9.82 17.01
CA LEU A 451 21.39 11.04 16.72
C LEU A 451 21.29 11.97 17.94
N LYS A 452 21.01 13.24 17.68
CA LYS A 452 20.76 14.25 18.71
C LYS A 452 19.56 15.11 18.31
N TYR A 453 18.72 15.44 19.29
CA TYR A 453 17.65 16.40 19.11
C TYR A 453 18.17 17.83 19.28
N ARG A 454 17.75 18.72 18.38
CA ARG A 454 17.98 20.15 18.43
C ARG A 454 16.66 20.88 18.26
N LEU A 455 16.28 21.70 19.23
CA LEU A 455 15.06 22.50 19.12
C LEU A 455 15.15 23.43 17.90
N ILE A 456 14.25 23.28 16.95
CA ILE A 456 14.09 24.20 15.81
C ILE A 456 13.05 25.24 16.21
N MET A 457 13.43 26.50 16.23
CA MET A 457 12.54 27.62 16.57
C MET A 457 11.67 28.08 15.39
N ASP A 458 12.00 27.65 14.17
CA ASP A 458 11.26 27.98 12.95
C ASP A 458 10.34 26.83 12.57
N GLY A 459 9.03 27.11 12.47
CA GLY A 459 7.94 26.12 12.22
C GLY A 459 7.92 25.50 10.82
N SER A 460 9.07 25.20 10.20
CA SER A 460 9.20 24.71 8.83
C SER A 460 9.17 23.19 8.69
N SER A 461 8.60 22.44 9.64
CA SER A 461 8.86 20.99 9.72
C SER A 461 7.87 20.07 9.00
N ALA A 462 6.64 20.44 8.73
CA ALA A 462 5.71 19.59 8.00
C ALA A 462 5.03 20.39 6.89
N MET A 463 5.10 19.89 5.66
CA MET A 463 4.51 20.58 4.51
C MET A 463 3.11 20.05 4.23
N ASP A 464 2.16 20.97 4.01
CA ASP A 464 0.79 20.67 3.57
C ASP A 464 0.76 20.30 2.07
N ILE A 465 1.53 19.27 1.70
CA ILE A 465 1.62 18.84 0.30
C ILE A 465 0.28 18.29 -0.18
N ILE A 466 -0.44 17.57 0.68
CA ILE A 466 -1.79 17.09 0.42
C ILE A 466 -2.77 18.07 1.07
N SER A 467 -3.43 18.89 0.28
CA SER A 467 -4.36 19.94 0.72
C SER A 467 -5.53 20.06 -0.25
N GLU A 468 -6.56 20.81 0.15
CA GLU A 468 -7.64 21.21 -0.76
C GLU A 468 -7.07 22.10 -1.87
N ARG A 469 -7.49 21.84 -3.11
CA ARG A 469 -7.04 22.58 -4.28
C ARG A 469 -8.22 23.05 -5.11
N LYS A 470 -8.04 24.19 -5.77
CA LYS A 470 -9.02 24.67 -6.74
C LYS A 470 -8.82 23.92 -8.06
N SER A 471 -9.89 23.32 -8.54
CA SER A 471 -9.97 22.74 -9.88
C SER A 471 -10.59 23.76 -10.83
N ALA A 472 -9.92 24.01 -11.95
CA ALA A 472 -10.46 24.84 -13.03
C ALA A 472 -11.25 24.00 -14.03
N MET A 473 -11.01 22.68 -14.07
CA MET A 473 -11.56 21.78 -15.06
C MET A 473 -11.65 20.35 -14.49
N VAL A 474 -12.58 19.56 -15.01
CA VAL A 474 -12.70 18.13 -14.67
C VAL A 474 -11.45 17.39 -15.10
N PRO A 475 -10.85 16.51 -14.24
CA PRO A 475 -9.57 15.88 -14.51
C PRO A 475 -9.48 15.15 -15.85
N GLY A 476 -10.53 14.40 -16.24
CA GLY A 476 -10.56 13.67 -17.51
C GLY A 476 -10.50 14.60 -18.73
N LYS A 477 -11.14 15.76 -18.66
CA LYS A 477 -11.09 16.75 -19.76
C LYS A 477 -9.72 17.42 -19.83
N ALA A 478 -9.16 17.80 -18.68
CA ALA A 478 -7.83 18.40 -18.64
C ALA A 478 -6.73 17.44 -19.12
N TRP A 479 -6.91 16.14 -18.90
CA TRP A 479 -5.99 15.12 -19.38
C TRP A 479 -5.90 15.03 -20.90
N ASP A 480 -6.99 15.30 -21.60
CA ASP A 480 -7.10 15.22 -23.06
C ASP A 480 -6.71 16.54 -23.77
N GLU A 481 -6.55 17.64 -23.02
CA GLU A 481 -6.16 18.92 -23.59
C GLU A 481 -4.65 19.01 -23.89
N PRO A 482 -4.24 19.79 -24.91
CA PRO A 482 -2.83 20.04 -25.17
C PRO A 482 -2.09 20.63 -23.98
N SER A 483 -0.92 20.10 -23.67
CA SER A 483 -0.08 20.53 -22.55
C SER A 483 1.36 20.82 -22.98
N GLU A 484 2.03 21.68 -22.22
CA GLU A 484 3.46 22.01 -22.37
C GLU A 484 4.22 21.79 -21.06
N GLN A 485 5.51 21.51 -21.17
CA GLN A 485 6.39 21.39 -20.00
C GLN A 485 6.92 22.76 -19.60
N VAL A 486 6.70 23.14 -18.35
CA VAL A 486 7.21 24.40 -17.79
C VAL A 486 7.97 24.12 -16.50
N SER A 487 8.98 24.95 -16.21
CA SER A 487 9.68 24.87 -14.92
C SER A 487 8.75 25.22 -13.75
N LEU A 488 9.02 24.65 -12.57
CA LEU A 488 8.18 24.83 -11.39
C LEU A 488 7.93 26.30 -11.04
N ASP A 489 8.94 27.17 -11.16
CA ASP A 489 8.83 28.61 -10.91
C ASP A 489 7.87 29.33 -11.88
N ARG A 490 7.69 28.79 -13.10
CA ARG A 490 6.81 29.36 -14.12
C ARG A 490 5.42 28.69 -14.18
N SER A 491 5.22 27.65 -13.39
CA SER A 491 3.96 26.88 -13.40
C SER A 491 2.86 27.51 -12.53
N MET A 492 3.23 28.41 -11.61
CA MET A 492 2.30 28.99 -10.64
C MET A 492 1.11 29.69 -11.31
N GLY A 493 -0.11 29.35 -10.87
CA GLY A 493 -1.37 29.86 -11.42
C GLY A 493 -1.83 29.16 -12.70
N ARG A 494 -0.99 28.31 -13.33
CA ARG A 494 -1.35 27.52 -14.51
C ARG A 494 -2.21 26.31 -14.10
N ILE A 495 -2.93 25.75 -15.06
CA ILE A 495 -3.75 24.56 -14.89
C ILE A 495 -2.88 23.33 -15.21
N SER A 496 -2.85 22.35 -14.33
CA SER A 496 -2.11 21.11 -14.57
C SER A 496 -2.71 20.30 -15.72
N GLY A 497 -1.86 19.83 -16.62
CA GLY A 497 -2.20 18.91 -17.72
C GLY A 497 -1.92 17.45 -17.39
N ALA A 498 -1.22 17.15 -16.27
CA ALA A 498 -0.83 15.79 -15.91
C ALA A 498 -0.81 15.58 -14.39
N PHE A 499 -0.68 14.33 -13.98
CA PHE A 499 -0.47 14.00 -12.58
C PHE A 499 0.98 14.23 -12.16
N VAL A 500 1.15 14.80 -10.96
CA VAL A 500 2.44 14.82 -10.25
C VAL A 500 2.25 14.07 -8.94
N TYR A 501 3.09 13.06 -8.67
CA TYR A 501 3.00 12.26 -7.45
C TYR A 501 4.35 11.76 -6.97
N ALA A 502 4.52 11.67 -5.65
CA ALA A 502 5.65 10.96 -5.06
C ALA A 502 5.44 9.44 -5.19
N TYR A 503 6.48 8.71 -5.55
CA TYR A 503 6.39 7.26 -5.68
C TYR A 503 7.54 6.56 -4.95
N PRO A 504 7.23 5.59 -4.07
CA PRO A 504 5.92 5.21 -3.53
C PRO A 504 5.30 6.31 -2.65
N PRO A 505 3.97 6.26 -2.34
CA PRO A 505 2.96 5.27 -2.66
C PRO A 505 2.20 5.54 -3.97
N GLY A 506 2.44 6.66 -4.66
CA GLY A 506 1.70 7.05 -5.85
C GLY A 506 0.39 7.81 -5.54
N ILE A 507 0.40 8.60 -4.46
CA ILE A 507 -0.66 9.56 -4.13
C ILE A 507 -0.38 10.84 -4.92
N PRO A 508 -1.34 11.32 -5.75
CA PRO A 508 -1.12 12.56 -6.50
C PRO A 508 -1.06 13.78 -5.59
N VAL A 509 0.00 14.54 -5.69
CA VAL A 509 0.12 15.88 -5.09
C VAL A 509 -0.52 16.95 -5.96
N LEU A 510 -0.62 16.67 -7.27
CA LEU A 510 -1.31 17.51 -8.25
C LEU A 510 -2.00 16.60 -9.26
N ALA A 511 -3.26 16.90 -9.58
CA ALA A 511 -4.05 16.19 -10.59
C ALA A 511 -4.33 17.09 -11.80
N PRO A 512 -4.60 16.52 -12.98
CA PRO A 512 -5.01 17.29 -14.15
C PRO A 512 -6.24 18.16 -13.83
N GLY A 513 -6.25 19.40 -14.32
CA GLY A 513 -7.33 20.35 -14.08
C GLY A 513 -7.21 21.16 -12.79
N GLU A 514 -6.33 20.77 -11.86
CA GLU A 514 -6.05 21.56 -10.66
C GLU A 514 -5.13 22.76 -10.99
N ILE A 515 -5.32 23.86 -10.26
CA ILE A 515 -4.48 25.06 -10.39
C ILE A 515 -3.22 24.86 -9.55
N VAL A 516 -2.06 25.07 -10.15
CA VAL A 516 -0.77 25.02 -9.47
C VAL A 516 -0.66 26.20 -8.51
N ASP A 517 -0.52 25.93 -7.22
CA ASP A 517 -0.34 26.93 -6.17
C ASP A 517 1.07 26.89 -5.56
N GLU A 518 1.37 27.84 -4.68
CA GLU A 518 2.66 27.95 -3.99
C GLU A 518 2.97 26.69 -3.14
N LEU A 519 1.95 26.07 -2.52
CA LEU A 519 2.13 24.87 -1.70
C LEU A 519 2.58 23.68 -2.56
N VAL A 520 2.02 23.54 -3.77
CA VAL A 520 2.46 22.51 -4.73
C VAL A 520 3.91 22.70 -5.11
N VAL A 521 4.28 23.91 -5.54
CA VAL A 521 5.65 24.22 -6.01
C VAL A 521 6.65 23.96 -4.88
N CYS A 522 6.43 24.57 -3.70
CA CYS A 522 7.29 24.35 -2.54
C CYS A 522 7.36 22.87 -2.12
N GLY A 523 6.22 22.16 -2.21
CA GLY A 523 6.13 20.73 -1.89
C GLY A 523 6.98 19.87 -2.81
N ILE A 524 6.82 20.03 -4.11
CA ILE A 524 7.58 19.29 -5.12
C ILE A 524 9.08 19.59 -4.97
N GLU A 525 9.45 20.88 -4.84
CA GLU A 525 10.86 21.25 -4.65
C GLU A 525 11.47 20.63 -3.40
N THR A 526 10.71 20.58 -2.29
CA THR A 526 11.22 19.97 -1.05
C THR A 526 11.39 18.47 -1.19
N MET A 527 10.46 17.77 -1.84
CA MET A 527 10.61 16.36 -2.13
C MET A 527 11.87 16.09 -2.98
N LEU A 528 12.05 16.84 -4.07
CA LEU A 528 13.22 16.72 -4.95
C LEU A 528 14.54 16.99 -4.21
N ARG A 529 14.60 18.07 -3.39
CA ARG A 529 15.80 18.39 -2.59
C ARG A 529 16.15 17.30 -1.57
N ASN A 530 15.16 16.57 -1.07
CA ASN A 530 15.38 15.44 -0.14
C ASN A 530 15.59 14.11 -0.86
N GLY A 531 15.74 14.10 -2.18
CA GLY A 531 16.04 12.89 -2.96
C GLY A 531 14.85 11.96 -3.17
N LEU A 532 13.61 12.43 -2.94
CA LEU A 532 12.41 11.64 -3.23
C LEU A 532 12.15 11.59 -4.75
N ASN A 533 11.68 10.44 -5.22
CA ASN A 533 11.28 10.28 -6.62
C ASN A 533 9.89 10.91 -6.83
N VAL A 534 9.83 11.98 -7.63
CA VAL A 534 8.58 12.69 -7.98
C VAL A 534 8.30 12.48 -9.46
N SER A 535 7.37 11.58 -9.75
CA SER A 535 6.94 11.30 -11.12
C SER A 535 6.05 12.44 -11.64
N GLY A 536 6.26 12.87 -12.87
CA GLY A 536 5.58 14.00 -13.49
C GLY A 536 6.20 15.37 -13.17
N ALA A 537 7.37 15.39 -12.50
CA ALA A 537 8.17 16.59 -12.23
C ALA A 537 9.63 16.37 -12.69
N ASP A 538 9.80 15.87 -13.90
CA ASP A 538 11.10 15.51 -14.46
C ASP A 538 11.94 16.77 -14.70
N ASP A 539 13.21 16.73 -14.27
CA ASP A 539 14.16 17.86 -14.36
C ASP A 539 13.60 19.19 -13.80
N GLY A 540 12.70 19.11 -12.80
CA GLY A 540 12.05 20.29 -12.20
C GLY A 540 11.03 20.98 -13.09
N CYS A 541 10.50 20.27 -14.10
CA CYS A 541 9.42 20.73 -14.97
C CYS A 541 8.15 19.89 -14.77
N ILE A 542 6.99 20.51 -14.91
CA ILE A 542 5.68 19.85 -14.86
C ILE A 542 4.86 20.21 -16.11
N ALA A 543 3.92 19.32 -16.48
CA ALA A 543 3.00 19.57 -17.57
C ALA A 543 1.85 20.50 -17.12
N VAL A 544 1.65 21.57 -17.86
CA VAL A 544 0.51 22.50 -17.71
C VAL A 544 -0.23 22.65 -19.02
N LEU A 545 -1.52 22.98 -18.99
CA LEU A 545 -2.28 23.20 -20.21
C LEU A 545 -1.68 24.38 -21.00
N CYS A 546 -1.69 24.26 -22.34
CA CYS A 546 -1.28 25.38 -23.21
C CYS A 546 -2.19 26.58 -22.98
N GLU A 547 -1.64 27.79 -22.98
CA GLU A 547 -2.43 29.03 -23.05
C GLU A 547 -2.83 29.25 -24.51
N ASP A 548 -4.12 29.64 -24.74
CA ASP A 548 -4.66 29.99 -26.07
C ASP A 548 -3.98 31.24 -26.67
#